data_5a5c11ff9661ffe29660393bc7797302
#
_entry.id   5a5c11ff9661ffe29660393bc7797302
#
_cell.length_a   1.000
_cell.length_b   1.000
_cell.length_c   1.000
_cell.angle_alpha   90.00
_cell.angle_beta   90.00
_cell.angle_gamma   90.00
#
_symmetry.space_group_name_H-M   'P 1'
#
loop_
_entity.id
_entity.type
_entity.pdbx_description
1 polymer ?
#
loop_
_entity_poly.entity_id
_entity_poly.type
_entity_poly.pdbx_seq_one_letter_code
_entity_poly.pdbx_strand_id
1 'polypeptide(L)'
;RECIGSRAELAEKAGDPKAAEVELHRPYIDAVTIKCPECGKDMHRVPEVLDCWFDSGAMPFAQHHYPFENKEVFEQQFPAKFISEAVDQTRGWFHSLMAESTLLFNKAPYENVIVLGHVQDENGQKMSKSKGNAVDPFDALQTYGADAIRWYFYTASAPWIPKRFS
;
A
#
# COMPACT_ATOMS: atom_id res chain seq x y z
N ARG A 1 5.63 -3.88 26.57
CA ARG A 1 5.94 -3.90 25.12
C ARG A 1 7.06 -2.92 24.86
N GLU A 2 8.00 -3.28 23.97
CA GLU A 2 9.08 -2.42 23.49
C GLU A 2 8.90 -2.17 22.00
N CYS A 3 9.07 -0.94 21.57
CA CYS A 3 9.12 -0.59 20.16
C CYS A 3 10.58 -0.44 19.75
N ILE A 4 10.99 -1.08 18.68
CA ILE A 4 12.37 -1.07 18.18
C ILE A 4 12.37 -0.37 16.83
N GLY A 5 13.00 0.80 16.76
CA GLY A 5 13.00 1.67 15.59
C GLY A 5 14.16 1.47 14.62
N SER A 6 15.17 0.66 14.98
CA SER A 6 16.33 0.45 14.11
C SER A 6 16.99 -0.92 14.32
N ARG A 7 17.78 -1.37 13.33
CA ARG A 7 18.58 -2.58 13.43
C ARG A 7 19.66 -2.49 14.50
N ALA A 8 20.23 -1.32 14.70
CA ALA A 8 21.22 -1.08 15.75
C ALA A 8 20.60 -1.23 17.14
N GLU A 9 19.44 -0.66 17.36
CA GLU A 9 18.67 -0.80 18.59
C GLU A 9 18.27 -2.27 18.86
N LEU A 10 17.88 -3.01 17.81
CA LEU A 10 17.58 -4.43 17.92
C LEU A 10 18.79 -5.22 18.43
N ALA A 11 19.96 -4.98 17.84
CA ALA A 11 21.21 -5.64 18.24
C ALA A 11 21.62 -5.30 19.69
N GLU A 12 21.49 -4.04 20.07
CA GLU A 12 21.76 -3.58 21.44
C GLU A 12 20.85 -4.27 22.46
N LYS A 13 19.53 -4.25 22.22
CA LYS A 13 18.55 -4.86 23.13
C LYS A 13 18.62 -6.39 23.17
N ALA A 14 18.99 -7.01 22.05
CA ALA A 14 19.24 -8.45 22.00
C ALA A 14 20.54 -8.87 22.66
N GLY A 15 21.49 -7.94 22.83
CA GLY A 15 22.85 -8.25 23.28
C GLY A 15 23.66 -9.06 22.28
N ASP A 16 23.26 -9.05 21.01
CA ASP A 16 23.91 -9.79 19.93
C ASP A 16 24.05 -8.89 18.68
N PRO A 17 25.29 -8.50 18.30
CA PRO A 17 25.51 -7.70 17.11
C PRO A 17 24.95 -8.32 15.81
N LYS A 18 24.84 -9.65 15.73
CA LYS A 18 24.29 -10.34 14.57
C LYS A 18 22.78 -10.07 14.39
N ALA A 19 22.07 -9.66 15.43
CA ALA A 19 20.68 -9.30 15.32
C ALA A 19 20.45 -8.08 14.40
N ALA A 20 21.44 -7.23 14.19
CA ALA A 20 21.38 -6.15 13.22
C ALA A 20 21.31 -6.63 11.76
N GLU A 21 21.84 -7.82 11.49
CA GLU A 21 21.92 -8.38 10.13
C GLU A 21 20.82 -9.40 9.84
N VAL A 22 19.97 -9.71 10.84
CA VAL A 22 18.92 -10.71 10.67
C VAL A 22 17.91 -10.28 9.59
N GLU A 23 17.43 -11.26 8.83
CA GLU A 23 16.32 -11.06 7.91
C GLU A 23 15.03 -10.74 8.70
N LEU A 24 14.42 -9.58 8.43
CA LEU A 24 13.27 -9.09 9.19
C LEU A 24 11.94 -9.80 8.86
N HIS A 25 11.93 -10.67 7.84
CA HIS A 25 10.76 -11.49 7.54
C HIS A 25 10.66 -12.72 8.45
N ARG A 26 9.44 -13.20 8.60
CA ARG A 26 9.19 -14.48 9.26
C ARG A 26 9.73 -15.64 8.41
N PRO A 27 10.27 -16.69 9.00
CA PRO A 27 10.38 -16.96 10.44
C PRO A 27 11.66 -16.41 11.10
N TYR A 28 12.55 -15.80 10.35
CA TYR A 28 13.91 -15.47 10.82
C TYR A 28 13.91 -14.50 12.00
N ILE A 29 13.14 -13.41 11.92
CA ILE A 29 13.04 -12.43 13.02
C ILE A 29 12.41 -13.03 14.29
N ASP A 30 11.60 -14.08 14.18
CA ASP A 30 10.96 -14.71 15.33
C ASP A 30 11.95 -15.43 16.27
N ALA A 31 13.17 -15.70 15.77
CA ALA A 31 14.24 -16.29 16.58
C ALA A 31 14.97 -15.27 17.47
N VAL A 32 14.82 -13.97 17.20
CA VAL A 32 15.45 -12.92 17.99
C VAL A 32 14.65 -12.64 19.24
N THR A 33 15.31 -12.65 20.39
CA THR A 33 14.74 -12.31 21.69
C THR A 33 15.45 -11.13 22.30
N ILE A 34 14.74 -10.34 23.10
CA ILE A 34 15.32 -9.26 23.91
C ILE A 34 14.97 -9.49 25.38
N LYS A 35 15.75 -8.89 26.28
CA LYS A 35 15.44 -8.99 27.72
C LYS A 35 14.47 -7.90 28.14
N CYS A 36 13.47 -8.28 28.96
CA CYS A 36 12.57 -7.32 29.57
C CYS A 36 13.36 -6.42 30.54
N PRO A 37 13.27 -5.09 30.44
CA PRO A 37 13.99 -4.18 31.32
C PRO A 37 13.49 -4.23 32.77
N GLU A 38 12.25 -4.67 33.00
CA GLU A 38 11.66 -4.72 34.34
C GLU A 38 11.92 -6.04 35.05
N CYS A 39 11.81 -7.19 34.38
CA CYS A 39 11.86 -8.51 35.03
C CYS A 39 12.96 -9.44 34.49
N GLY A 40 13.72 -9.03 33.47
CA GLY A 40 14.81 -9.80 32.88
C GLY A 40 14.41 -11.04 32.09
N LYS A 41 13.11 -11.35 31.96
CA LYS A 41 12.63 -12.48 31.16
C LYS A 41 12.76 -12.19 29.67
N ASP A 42 12.80 -13.26 28.86
CA ASP A 42 12.81 -13.14 27.42
C ASP A 42 11.49 -12.56 26.90
N MET A 43 11.63 -11.60 26.00
CA MET A 43 10.54 -11.02 25.20
C MET A 43 10.71 -11.47 23.76
N HIS A 44 9.61 -11.81 23.15
CA HIS A 44 9.52 -12.24 21.74
C HIS A 44 8.79 -11.18 20.93
N ARG A 45 9.07 -11.19 19.63
CA ARG A 45 8.32 -10.35 18.68
C ARG A 45 6.82 -10.60 18.79
N VAL A 46 6.03 -9.55 18.71
CA VAL A 46 4.58 -9.66 18.56
C VAL A 46 4.29 -10.44 17.26
N PRO A 47 3.48 -11.54 17.31
CA PRO A 47 3.31 -12.44 16.16
C PRO A 47 2.55 -11.82 15.00
N GLU A 48 1.75 -10.82 15.25
CA GLU A 48 1.00 -10.09 14.23
C GLU A 48 1.95 -9.30 13.33
N VAL A 49 1.54 -9.13 12.08
CA VAL A 49 2.22 -8.31 11.07
C VAL A 49 1.23 -7.26 10.62
N LEU A 50 1.69 -6.03 10.38
CA LEU A 50 0.85 -4.99 9.82
C LEU A 50 0.34 -5.41 8.43
N ASP A 51 -0.90 -5.04 8.14
CA ASP A 51 -1.52 -5.23 6.85
C ASP A 51 -0.79 -4.36 5.80
N CYS A 52 -0.62 -4.89 4.59
CA CYS A 52 -0.05 -4.14 3.46
C CYS A 52 -0.87 -2.88 3.12
N TRP A 53 -2.16 -2.86 3.44
CA TRP A 53 -3.01 -1.69 3.29
C TRP A 53 -2.66 -0.55 4.25
N PHE A 54 -2.05 -0.85 5.39
CA PHE A 54 -1.48 0.17 6.26
C PHE A 54 -0.34 0.91 5.57
N ASP A 55 0.61 0.20 4.98
CA ASP A 55 1.72 0.82 4.27
C ASP A 55 1.22 1.70 3.10
N SER A 56 0.26 1.22 2.33
CA SER A 56 -0.34 1.97 1.23
C SER A 56 -1.15 3.18 1.70
N GLY A 57 -1.83 3.06 2.85
CA GLY A 57 -2.57 4.16 3.48
C GLY A 57 -1.66 5.23 4.08
N ALA A 58 -0.46 4.84 4.51
CA ALA A 58 0.56 5.73 5.03
C ALA A 58 1.27 6.57 3.96
N MET A 59 1.11 6.24 2.66
CA MET A 59 1.84 6.87 1.56
C MET A 59 1.84 8.40 1.58
N PRO A 60 0.74 9.12 1.86
CA PRO A 60 0.75 10.59 1.83
C PRO A 60 1.77 11.25 2.73
N PHE A 61 2.12 10.62 3.84
CA PHE A 61 3.09 11.15 4.79
C PHE A 61 4.40 10.35 4.82
N ALA A 62 4.34 9.04 4.62
CA ALA A 62 5.52 8.18 4.63
C ALA A 62 6.49 8.48 3.48
N GLN A 63 5.99 8.85 2.28
CA GLN A 63 6.84 9.23 1.15
C GLN A 63 7.74 10.44 1.42
N HIS A 64 7.35 11.29 2.36
CA HIS A 64 8.10 12.46 2.78
C HIS A 64 8.97 12.21 4.02
N HIS A 65 8.91 11.01 4.59
CA HIS A 65 9.50 10.67 5.89
C HIS A 65 8.98 11.60 7.00
N TYR A 66 7.75 12.08 6.86
CA TYR A 66 7.11 12.91 7.87
C TYR A 66 6.82 12.09 9.14
N PRO A 67 7.00 12.62 10.38
CA PRO A 67 7.30 14.04 10.70
C PRO A 67 8.80 14.36 10.84
N PHE A 68 9.69 13.44 10.51
CA PHE A 68 11.13 13.54 10.78
C PHE A 68 11.85 14.40 9.74
N GLU A 69 11.38 14.36 8.49
CA GLU A 69 11.95 15.08 7.35
C GLU A 69 10.84 15.72 6.51
N ASN A 70 11.21 16.65 5.61
CA ASN A 70 10.36 17.21 4.55
C ASN A 70 8.98 17.74 5.02
N LYS A 71 8.89 18.24 6.25
CA LYS A 71 7.64 18.69 6.85
C LYS A 71 6.95 19.76 6.01
N GLU A 72 7.69 20.74 5.51
CA GLU A 72 7.14 21.83 4.69
C GLU A 72 6.55 21.29 3.37
N VAL A 73 7.21 20.32 2.73
CA VAL A 73 6.73 19.69 1.50
C VAL A 73 5.44 18.94 1.77
N PHE A 74 5.38 18.17 2.85
CA PHE A 74 4.18 17.49 3.26
C PHE A 74 3.02 18.48 3.50
N GLU A 75 3.23 19.53 4.27
CA GLU A 75 2.19 20.51 4.60
C GLU A 75 1.64 21.23 3.36
N GLN A 76 2.45 21.41 2.31
CA GLN A 76 2.02 21.99 1.04
C GLN A 76 1.26 21.03 0.14
N GLN A 77 1.55 19.73 0.22
CA GLN A 77 1.00 18.70 -0.65
C GLN A 77 -0.15 17.91 -0.04
N PHE A 78 -0.36 18.01 1.27
CA PHE A 78 -1.40 17.30 1.99
C PHE A 78 -2.59 18.21 2.36
N PRO A 79 -3.82 17.86 2.00
CA PRO A 79 -4.28 16.67 1.27
C PRO A 79 -3.86 16.67 -0.21
N ALA A 80 -3.79 15.48 -0.81
CA ALA A 80 -3.57 15.35 -2.25
C ALA A 80 -4.70 16.06 -3.03
N LYS A 81 -4.37 16.73 -4.14
CA LYS A 81 -5.37 17.46 -4.95
C LYS A 81 -6.38 16.50 -5.58
N PHE A 82 -5.92 15.34 -6.04
CA PHE A 82 -6.80 14.25 -6.45
C PHE A 82 -6.09 12.89 -6.35
N ILE A 83 -6.89 11.84 -6.28
CA ILE A 83 -6.46 10.45 -6.48
C ILE A 83 -7.39 9.78 -7.50
N SER A 84 -6.93 8.71 -8.13
CA SER A 84 -7.73 7.96 -9.09
C SER A 84 -7.39 6.48 -9.03
N GLU A 85 -8.40 5.66 -8.77
CA GLU A 85 -8.35 4.20 -8.79
C GLU A 85 -9.75 3.64 -9.03
N ALA A 86 -9.86 2.32 -9.19
CA ALA A 86 -11.13 1.67 -9.45
C ALA A 86 -12.03 1.60 -8.20
N VAL A 87 -13.31 1.36 -8.41
CA VAL A 87 -14.35 1.38 -7.37
C VAL A 87 -14.14 0.35 -6.26
N ASP A 88 -13.42 -0.74 -6.51
CA ASP A 88 -13.07 -1.74 -5.50
C ASP A 88 -12.17 -1.18 -4.39
N GLN A 89 -11.47 -0.08 -4.63
CA GLN A 89 -10.63 0.60 -3.64
C GLN A 89 -11.41 1.30 -2.53
N THR A 90 -12.73 1.35 -2.61
CA THR A 90 -13.60 1.72 -1.47
C THR A 90 -13.46 0.75 -0.28
N ARG A 91 -12.96 -0.47 -0.53
CA ARG A 91 -12.62 -1.48 0.48
C ARG A 91 -11.14 -1.86 0.46
N GLY A 92 -10.30 -0.95 0.01
CA GLY A 92 -8.86 -1.11 -0.07
C GLY A 92 -8.16 0.22 0.18
N TRP A 93 -7.48 0.76 -0.82
CA TRP A 93 -6.65 1.95 -0.68
C TRP A 93 -7.42 3.20 -0.26
N PHE A 94 -8.59 3.48 -0.81
CA PHE A 94 -9.38 4.65 -0.39
C PHE A 94 -9.76 4.57 1.09
N HIS A 95 -10.08 3.36 1.56
CA HIS A 95 -10.43 3.14 2.97
C HIS A 95 -9.21 3.34 3.88
N SER A 96 -8.07 2.73 3.60
CA SER A 96 -6.88 2.85 4.43
C SER A 96 -6.33 4.29 4.46
N LEU A 97 -6.28 4.97 3.31
CA LEU A 97 -5.95 6.40 3.25
C LEU A 97 -6.83 7.23 4.19
N MET A 98 -8.15 7.04 4.10
CA MET A 98 -9.11 7.80 4.91
C MET A 98 -8.98 7.49 6.40
N ALA A 99 -8.84 6.21 6.75
CA ALA A 99 -8.72 5.78 8.14
C ALA A 99 -7.47 6.36 8.81
N GLU A 100 -6.31 6.19 8.20
CA GLU A 100 -5.04 6.67 8.75
C GLU A 100 -4.96 8.19 8.81
N SER A 101 -5.36 8.86 7.75
CA SER A 101 -5.37 10.33 7.70
C SER A 101 -6.31 10.92 8.75
N THR A 102 -7.47 10.32 8.95
CA THR A 102 -8.42 10.79 9.97
C THR A 102 -7.86 10.57 11.37
N LEU A 103 -7.26 9.41 11.62
CA LEU A 103 -6.67 9.09 12.93
C LEU A 103 -5.48 9.97 13.28
N LEU A 104 -4.60 10.26 12.31
CA LEU A 104 -3.36 10.99 12.55
C LEU A 104 -3.52 12.52 12.45
N PHE A 105 -4.33 12.99 11.51
CA PHE A 105 -4.40 14.41 11.14
C PHE A 105 -5.81 15.01 11.32
N ASN A 106 -6.81 14.20 11.63
CA ASN A 106 -8.23 14.60 11.67
C ASN A 106 -8.65 15.31 10.37
N LYS A 107 -8.16 14.83 9.24
CA LYS A 107 -8.32 15.46 7.93
C LYS A 107 -8.43 14.41 6.83
N ALA A 108 -9.21 14.70 5.78
CA ALA A 108 -9.26 13.83 4.59
C ALA A 108 -7.90 13.80 3.87
N PRO A 109 -7.47 12.66 3.31
CA PRO A 109 -6.17 12.52 2.64
C PRO A 109 -6.14 13.12 1.24
N TYR A 110 -7.28 13.42 0.64
CA TYR A 110 -7.43 13.96 -0.71
C TYR A 110 -8.63 14.91 -0.79
N GLU A 111 -8.58 15.85 -1.73
CA GLU A 111 -9.66 16.79 -2.00
C GLU A 111 -10.67 16.22 -3.01
N ASN A 112 -10.16 15.49 -4.00
CA ASN A 112 -10.97 14.90 -5.08
C ASN A 112 -10.58 13.45 -5.33
N VAL A 113 -11.55 12.64 -5.76
CA VAL A 113 -11.33 11.27 -6.18
C VAL A 113 -12.04 11.01 -7.52
N ILE A 114 -11.30 10.45 -8.48
CA ILE A 114 -11.86 9.96 -9.73
C ILE A 114 -11.94 8.45 -9.62
N VAL A 115 -13.16 7.94 -9.46
CA VAL A 115 -13.40 6.51 -9.31
C VAL A 115 -13.60 5.87 -10.67
N LEU A 116 -12.77 4.91 -11.02
CA LEU A 116 -12.79 4.24 -12.32
C LEU A 116 -13.72 3.02 -12.29
N GLY A 117 -14.42 2.79 -13.41
CA GLY A 117 -15.15 1.56 -13.66
C GLY A 117 -14.21 0.37 -13.91
N HIS A 118 -14.68 -0.84 -13.66
CA HIS A 118 -13.93 -2.05 -13.94
C HIS A 118 -13.71 -2.29 -15.44
N VAL A 119 -12.62 -2.95 -15.78
CA VAL A 119 -12.43 -3.55 -17.10
C VAL A 119 -13.11 -4.94 -17.08
N GLN A 120 -13.95 -5.17 -18.08
CA GLN A 120 -14.76 -6.39 -18.22
C GLN A 120 -14.41 -7.10 -19.52
N ASP A 121 -14.74 -8.38 -19.60
CA ASP A 121 -14.64 -9.14 -20.84
C ASP A 121 -15.68 -8.70 -21.89
N GLU A 122 -15.67 -9.33 -23.05
CA GLU A 122 -16.63 -9.04 -24.14
C GLU A 122 -18.10 -9.18 -23.74
N ASN A 123 -18.37 -10.07 -22.76
CA ASN A 123 -19.71 -10.34 -22.26
C ASN A 123 -20.13 -9.42 -21.09
N GLY A 124 -19.25 -8.49 -20.70
CA GLY A 124 -19.50 -7.61 -19.56
C GLY A 124 -19.29 -8.28 -18.21
N GLN A 125 -18.55 -9.39 -18.15
CA GLN A 125 -18.22 -10.06 -16.92
C GLN A 125 -16.90 -9.54 -16.36
N LYS A 126 -16.80 -9.44 -15.02
CA LYS A 126 -15.56 -9.08 -14.36
C LYS A 126 -14.47 -10.10 -14.73
N MET A 127 -13.33 -9.60 -15.23
CA MET A 127 -12.17 -10.41 -15.53
C MET A 127 -11.60 -11.03 -14.26
N SER A 128 -11.23 -12.30 -14.33
CA SER A 128 -10.54 -12.98 -13.25
C SER A 128 -9.69 -14.13 -13.79
N LYS A 129 -8.50 -14.30 -13.22
CA LYS A 129 -7.60 -15.41 -13.60
C LYS A 129 -8.26 -16.79 -13.42
N SER A 130 -9.07 -16.94 -12.38
CA SER A 130 -9.77 -18.20 -12.08
C SER A 130 -10.86 -18.56 -13.11
N LYS A 131 -11.42 -17.56 -13.80
CA LYS A 131 -12.42 -17.76 -14.86
C LYS A 131 -11.81 -17.92 -16.24
N GLY A 132 -10.52 -17.65 -16.41
CA GLY A 132 -9.83 -17.71 -17.69
C GLY A 132 -10.25 -16.64 -18.70
N ASN A 133 -10.95 -15.59 -18.27
CA ASN A 133 -11.43 -14.51 -19.10
C ASN A 133 -10.60 -13.20 -18.96
N ALA A 134 -9.42 -13.29 -18.34
CA ALA A 134 -8.51 -12.17 -18.22
C ALA A 134 -7.64 -12.06 -19.48
N VAL A 135 -7.54 -10.86 -20.04
CA VAL A 135 -6.60 -10.54 -21.12
C VAL A 135 -5.22 -10.27 -20.52
N ASP A 136 -4.18 -10.89 -21.06
CA ASP A 136 -2.81 -10.57 -20.67
C ASP A 136 -2.44 -9.17 -21.19
N PRO A 137 -2.04 -8.24 -20.34
CA PRO A 137 -1.70 -6.88 -20.76
C PRO A 137 -0.52 -6.84 -21.74
N PHE A 138 0.45 -7.73 -21.61
CA PHE A 138 1.62 -7.75 -22.48
C PHE A 138 1.27 -8.25 -23.89
N ASP A 139 0.42 -9.26 -23.99
CA ASP A 139 -0.08 -9.74 -25.29
C ASP A 139 -0.89 -8.65 -25.99
N ALA A 140 -1.74 -7.95 -25.26
CA ALA A 140 -2.51 -6.83 -25.78
C ALA A 140 -1.59 -5.69 -26.24
N LEU A 141 -0.58 -5.34 -25.47
CA LEU A 141 0.40 -4.31 -25.82
C LEU A 141 1.21 -4.68 -27.07
N GLN A 142 1.60 -5.94 -27.21
CA GLN A 142 2.30 -6.42 -28.41
C GLN A 142 1.41 -6.39 -29.65
N THR A 143 0.14 -6.70 -29.50
CA THR A 143 -0.82 -6.79 -30.61
C THR A 143 -1.27 -5.42 -31.09
N TYR A 144 -1.64 -4.53 -30.18
CA TYR A 144 -2.30 -3.26 -30.51
C TYR A 144 -1.41 -2.03 -30.29
N GLY A 145 -0.36 -2.16 -29.51
CA GLY A 145 0.48 -1.04 -29.07
C GLY A 145 -0.13 -0.24 -27.91
N ALA A 146 0.72 0.39 -27.15
CA ALA A 146 0.31 1.13 -25.95
C ALA A 146 -0.61 2.32 -26.24
N ASP A 147 -0.34 3.05 -27.32
CA ASP A 147 -1.10 4.27 -27.66
C ASP A 147 -2.54 3.93 -28.08
N ALA A 148 -2.75 2.86 -28.85
CA ALA A 148 -4.08 2.43 -29.25
C ALA A 148 -4.93 1.98 -28.04
N ILE A 149 -4.32 1.22 -27.11
CA ILE A 149 -4.98 0.77 -25.89
C ILE A 149 -5.33 1.97 -25.01
N ARG A 150 -4.39 2.90 -24.79
CA ARG A 150 -4.64 4.12 -24.02
C ARG A 150 -5.74 4.97 -24.62
N TRP A 151 -5.70 5.17 -25.93
CA TRP A 151 -6.74 5.91 -26.67
C TRP A 151 -8.11 5.29 -26.47
N TYR A 152 -8.20 3.97 -26.62
CA TYR A 152 -9.45 3.24 -26.35
C TYR A 152 -9.99 3.52 -24.95
N PHE A 153 -9.16 3.39 -23.91
CA PHE A 153 -9.60 3.61 -22.53
C PHE A 153 -10.04 5.05 -22.26
N TYR A 154 -9.51 6.02 -22.96
CA TYR A 154 -9.96 7.41 -22.83
C TYR A 154 -11.24 7.72 -23.58
N THR A 155 -11.50 7.03 -24.70
CA THR A 155 -12.59 7.41 -25.62
C THR A 155 -13.79 6.49 -25.57
N ALA A 156 -13.65 5.24 -25.13
CA ALA A 156 -14.73 4.23 -25.19
C ALA A 156 -15.93 4.58 -24.32
N SER A 157 -15.73 5.22 -23.15
CA SER A 157 -16.80 5.67 -22.27
C SER A 157 -16.25 6.61 -21.18
N ALA A 158 -17.14 7.24 -20.39
CA ALA A 158 -16.72 8.00 -19.22
C ALA A 158 -15.90 7.13 -18.24
N PRO A 159 -14.95 7.72 -17.49
CA PRO A 159 -14.01 6.97 -16.64
C PRO A 159 -14.68 6.03 -15.64
N TRP A 160 -15.80 6.43 -15.06
CA TRP A 160 -16.52 5.67 -14.03
C TRP A 160 -17.42 4.55 -14.59
N ILE A 161 -17.59 4.49 -15.90
CA ILE A 161 -18.39 3.44 -16.54
C ILE A 161 -17.48 2.24 -16.82
N PRO A 162 -17.90 1.00 -16.47
CA PRO A 162 -17.16 -0.19 -16.83
C PRO A 162 -16.89 -0.29 -18.34
N LYS A 163 -15.68 -0.72 -18.70
CA LYS A 163 -15.25 -0.85 -20.09
C LYS A 163 -15.06 -2.31 -20.45
N ARG A 164 -15.53 -2.69 -21.64
CA ARG A 164 -15.27 -4.03 -22.18
C ARG A 164 -13.94 -4.02 -22.90
N PHE A 165 -13.16 -5.06 -22.75
CA PHE A 165 -11.90 -5.25 -23.44
C PHE A 165 -11.67 -6.73 -23.69
N SER A 166 -11.34 -7.14 -24.92
CA SER A 166 -11.10 -8.53 -25.33
C SER A 166 -10.08 -8.58 -26.49
#